data_919b42489744c13cad66a25881e958db
#
_entry.id   919b42489744c13cad66a25881e958db
#
_cell.length_a   1.000
_cell.length_b   1.000
_cell.length_c   1.000
_cell.angle_alpha   90.00
_cell.angle_beta   90.00
_cell.angle_gamma   90.00
#
_symmetry.space_group_name_H-M   'P 1'
#
loop_
_entity.id
_entity.type
_entity.pdbx_description
1 polymer ?
#
loop_
_entity_poly.entity_id
_entity_poly.type
_entity_poly.pdbx_seq_one_letter_code
_entity_poly.pdbx_strand_id
1 'polypeptide(L)'
;LFAVDGSDLRLPSDPTNDFSLIRNAEGQKQYNLAHLNAMFDLMSKAYVDVTMQGKKGMNEHKALISMIDRSNIPGKVIVLMDRGYESFNNIAHLQEKKWNFIIRAKESYGIISNLQLPNSEEFDVDTTLTLTRRQTKETLALLSAYPERYRWIQPHTTFDYIAPKDPAMYDLRFRVVRFRISGGCYETVYTNLDSETFPIGKIKELYRLRWGIETSFRELKYTIGLSCLHGKKTDFLLQEVFARLILYNYASLIARKIPVPQEKQINFSVAILVCKQFLKGKIRPAQIFEILSKHLSPI
;
A
#
# COMPACT_ATOMS: atom_id res chain seq x y z
N LEU A 1 -5.08 5.85 -9.49
CA LEU A 1 -5.50 5.54 -8.12
C LEU A 1 -4.80 4.26 -7.67
N PHE A 2 -3.92 4.34 -6.68
CA PHE A 2 -3.11 3.22 -6.23
C PHE A 2 -3.46 2.80 -4.82
N ALA A 3 -3.35 1.51 -4.52
CA ALA A 3 -3.26 0.99 -3.17
C ALA A 3 -1.85 0.45 -2.93
N VAL A 4 -1.34 0.64 -1.72
CA VAL A 4 -0.08 0.05 -1.28
C VAL A 4 -0.34 -0.84 -0.08
N ASP A 5 0.21 -2.04 -0.12
CA ASP A 5 0.11 -3.02 0.95
C ASP A 5 1.24 -4.04 0.85
N GLY A 6 1.43 -4.80 1.93
CA GLY A 6 2.42 -5.87 2.04
C GLY A 6 1.79 -7.24 2.20
N SER A 7 2.48 -8.28 1.74
CA SER A 7 2.01 -9.65 1.87
C SER A 7 3.14 -10.64 2.06
N ASP A 8 3.05 -11.44 3.13
CA ASP A 8 4.04 -12.49 3.40
C ASP A 8 3.92 -13.64 2.38
N LEU A 9 5.06 -14.12 1.91
CA LEU A 9 5.22 -15.25 1.01
C LEU A 9 6.04 -16.34 1.69
N ARG A 10 5.40 -17.49 1.90
CA ARG A 10 6.12 -18.68 2.36
C ARG A 10 6.93 -19.25 1.21
N LEU A 11 8.21 -19.44 1.45
CA LEU A 11 9.15 -19.92 0.46
C LEU A 11 9.51 -21.41 0.67
N PRO A 12 10.01 -22.11 -0.35
CA PRO A 12 10.59 -23.43 -0.19
C PRO A 12 11.68 -23.45 0.87
N SER A 13 11.71 -24.51 1.68
CA SER A 13 12.66 -24.62 2.78
C SER A 13 14.09 -24.70 2.25
N ASP A 14 14.92 -23.76 2.67
CA ASP A 14 16.36 -23.71 2.42
C ASP A 14 17.07 -23.08 3.63
N PRO A 15 17.73 -23.89 4.48
CA PRO A 15 18.41 -23.37 5.66
C PRO A 15 19.66 -22.55 5.33
N THR A 16 20.11 -22.56 4.07
CA THR A 16 21.30 -21.80 3.62
C THR A 16 20.93 -20.44 3.02
N ASN A 17 19.65 -20.17 2.80
CA ASN A 17 19.18 -18.90 2.23
C ASN A 17 18.99 -17.83 3.30
N ASP A 18 20.03 -17.07 3.61
CA ASP A 18 20.03 -16.03 4.64
C ASP A 18 19.04 -14.86 4.33
N PHE A 19 18.68 -14.63 3.08
CA PHE A 19 17.70 -13.62 2.71
C PHE A 19 16.33 -13.89 3.34
N SER A 20 15.92 -15.15 3.40
CA SER A 20 14.56 -15.53 3.78
C SER A 20 14.45 -16.40 5.02
N LEU A 21 15.58 -16.91 5.54
CA LEU A 21 15.58 -17.84 6.67
C LEU A 21 15.13 -17.18 7.97
N ILE A 22 14.07 -17.70 8.56
CA ILE A 22 13.63 -17.38 9.91
C ILE A 22 14.12 -18.47 10.85
N ARG A 23 14.99 -18.07 11.78
CA ARG A 23 15.52 -18.93 12.85
C ARG A 23 14.64 -18.73 14.08
N ASN A 24 13.87 -19.75 14.41
CA ASN A 24 13.06 -19.78 15.61
C ASN A 24 13.88 -20.15 16.84
N ALA A 25 13.27 -20.07 18.03
CA ALA A 25 13.86 -20.54 19.28
C ALA A 25 14.25 -22.02 19.18
N GLU A 26 15.15 -22.45 20.07
CA GLU A 26 15.63 -23.82 20.14
C GLU A 26 14.47 -24.83 20.19
N GLY A 27 14.52 -25.86 19.37
CA GLY A 27 13.46 -26.87 19.24
C GLY A 27 12.33 -26.55 18.25
N GLN A 28 12.26 -25.33 17.70
CA GLN A 28 11.24 -24.98 16.70
C GLN A 28 11.78 -25.13 15.25
N LYS A 29 10.90 -25.60 14.36
CA LYS A 29 11.25 -25.76 12.94
C LYS A 29 11.51 -24.41 12.28
N GLN A 30 12.67 -24.29 11.63
CA GLN A 30 13.03 -23.14 10.80
C GLN A 30 12.18 -23.15 9.53
N TYR A 31 11.92 -21.97 8.98
CA TYR A 31 11.19 -21.80 7.73
C TYR A 31 11.70 -20.56 6.96
N ASN A 32 11.39 -20.52 5.68
CA ASN A 32 11.75 -19.40 4.83
C ASN A 32 10.54 -18.54 4.53
N LEU A 33 10.70 -17.23 4.70
CA LEU A 33 9.65 -16.23 4.49
C LEU A 33 10.23 -14.98 3.83
N ALA A 34 9.56 -14.47 2.82
CA ALA A 34 9.83 -13.17 2.25
C ALA A 34 8.56 -12.29 2.34
N HIS A 35 8.73 -11.01 2.18
CA HIS A 35 7.66 -10.04 2.20
C HIS A 35 7.61 -9.28 0.88
N LEU A 36 6.46 -9.32 0.22
CA LEU A 36 6.17 -8.61 -1.01
C LEU A 36 5.42 -7.33 -0.67
N ASN A 37 6.07 -6.18 -0.86
CA ASN A 37 5.41 -4.88 -0.83
C ASN A 37 5.03 -4.51 -2.26
N ALA A 38 3.81 -4.06 -2.47
CA ALA A 38 3.31 -3.78 -3.80
C ALA A 38 2.54 -2.46 -3.87
N MET A 39 2.68 -1.77 -4.99
CA MET A 39 1.83 -0.67 -5.42
C MET A 39 0.95 -1.18 -6.55
N PHE A 40 -0.36 -1.14 -6.34
CA PHE A 40 -1.36 -1.71 -7.22
C PHE A 40 -2.28 -0.62 -7.77
N ASP A 41 -2.41 -0.52 -9.08
CA ASP A 41 -3.38 0.38 -9.71
C ASP A 41 -4.77 -0.23 -9.66
N LEU A 42 -5.62 0.37 -8.85
CA LEU A 42 -7.01 -0.07 -8.63
C LEU A 42 -7.88 0.08 -9.88
N MET A 43 -7.54 1.02 -10.77
CA MET A 43 -8.31 1.28 -11.99
C MET A 43 -7.94 0.31 -13.11
N SER A 44 -6.65 0.03 -13.28
CA SER A 44 -6.19 -0.93 -14.30
C SER A 44 -6.10 -2.36 -13.78
N LYS A 45 -6.26 -2.57 -12.47
CA LYS A 45 -6.05 -3.85 -11.79
C LYS A 45 -4.68 -4.44 -12.13
N ALA A 46 -3.62 -3.64 -11.99
CA ALA A 46 -2.25 -4.04 -12.34
C ALA A 46 -1.26 -3.65 -11.24
N TYR A 47 -0.27 -4.49 -11.01
CA TYR A 47 0.89 -4.16 -10.18
C TYR A 47 1.80 -3.20 -10.95
N VAL A 48 2.02 -2.01 -10.41
CA VAL A 48 2.84 -0.97 -11.06
C VAL A 48 4.25 -0.92 -10.50
N ASP A 49 4.41 -1.29 -9.24
CA ASP A 49 5.72 -1.41 -8.59
C ASP A 49 5.67 -2.44 -7.48
N VAL A 50 6.80 -3.10 -7.23
CA VAL A 50 6.94 -4.07 -6.14
C VAL A 50 8.35 -4.04 -5.55
N THR A 51 8.42 -4.32 -4.25
CA THR A 51 9.68 -4.50 -3.52
C THR A 51 9.62 -5.78 -2.71
N MET A 52 10.55 -6.71 -3.00
CA MET A 52 10.71 -7.94 -2.21
C MET A 52 11.72 -7.72 -1.11
N GLN A 53 11.38 -8.11 0.10
CA GLN A 53 12.27 -8.05 1.27
C GLN A 53 12.33 -9.42 1.94
N GLY A 54 13.50 -9.78 2.45
CA GLY A 54 13.60 -10.87 3.39
C GLY A 54 12.92 -10.50 4.71
N LYS A 55 12.22 -11.44 5.34
CA LYS A 55 11.42 -11.13 6.55
C LYS A 55 12.27 -10.57 7.69
N LYS A 56 13.51 -11.00 7.85
CA LYS A 56 14.42 -10.51 8.91
C LYS A 56 14.73 -9.01 8.80
N GLY A 57 14.76 -8.46 7.58
CA GLY A 57 15.04 -7.03 7.32
C GLY A 57 13.83 -6.25 6.80
N MET A 58 12.63 -6.81 6.98
CA MET A 58 11.39 -6.21 6.48
C MET A 58 11.15 -4.83 7.09
N ASN A 59 10.87 -3.87 6.22
CA ASN A 59 10.44 -2.54 6.59
C ASN A 59 9.53 -1.97 5.48
N GLU A 60 8.23 -2.03 5.71
CA GLU A 60 7.21 -1.57 4.76
C GLU A 60 7.30 -0.07 4.47
N HIS A 61 7.68 0.75 5.47
CA HIS A 61 7.89 2.19 5.26
C HIS A 61 9.03 2.46 4.28
N LYS A 62 10.18 1.77 4.43
CA LYS A 62 11.30 1.91 3.48
C LYS A 62 10.93 1.40 2.09
N ALA A 63 10.14 0.34 1.99
CA ALA A 63 9.66 -0.18 0.71
C ALA A 63 8.74 0.84 0.02
N LEU A 64 7.78 1.43 0.75
CA LEU A 64 6.90 2.48 0.25
C LEU A 64 7.71 3.68 -0.26
N ILE A 65 8.61 4.23 0.55
CA ILE A 65 9.46 5.38 0.20
C ILE A 65 10.24 5.08 -1.08
N SER A 66 10.88 3.91 -1.16
CA SER A 66 11.62 3.50 -2.35
C SER A 66 10.72 3.44 -3.60
N MET A 67 9.48 2.96 -3.50
CA MET A 67 8.52 2.94 -4.62
C MET A 67 8.07 4.35 -5.01
N ILE A 68 7.86 5.25 -4.03
CA ILE A 68 7.51 6.66 -4.29
C ILE A 68 8.65 7.37 -5.01
N ASP A 69 9.87 7.27 -4.48
CA ASP A 69 11.03 8.03 -4.96
C ASP A 69 11.44 7.64 -6.38
N ARG A 70 11.48 6.34 -6.68
CA ARG A 70 11.83 5.83 -8.03
C ARG A 70 10.69 5.93 -9.05
N SER A 71 9.47 6.25 -8.62
CA SER A 71 8.31 6.30 -9.52
C SER A 71 8.39 7.48 -10.47
N ASN A 72 8.13 7.22 -11.76
CA ASN A 72 7.98 8.21 -12.82
C ASN A 72 6.53 8.27 -13.35
N ILE A 73 5.54 7.90 -12.52
CA ILE A 73 4.13 7.90 -12.91
C ILE A 73 3.69 9.36 -13.19
N PRO A 74 3.23 9.67 -14.40
CA PRO A 74 2.81 11.03 -14.73
C PRO A 74 1.43 11.37 -14.17
N GLY A 75 1.19 12.68 -13.97
CA GLY A 75 -0.13 13.20 -13.60
C GLY A 75 -0.44 13.14 -12.11
N LYS A 76 -1.72 13.30 -11.79
CA LYS A 76 -2.21 13.31 -10.40
C LYS A 76 -2.33 11.89 -9.86
N VAL A 77 -1.66 11.63 -8.76
CA VAL A 77 -1.66 10.33 -8.07
C VAL A 77 -2.41 10.45 -6.75
N ILE A 78 -3.21 9.45 -6.42
CA ILE A 78 -3.78 9.24 -5.09
C ILE A 78 -3.37 7.84 -4.63
N VAL A 79 -2.75 7.74 -3.44
CA VAL A 79 -2.31 6.48 -2.85
C VAL A 79 -3.14 6.17 -1.61
N LEU A 80 -3.72 4.98 -1.57
CA LEU A 80 -4.53 4.47 -0.45
C LEU A 80 -3.69 3.50 0.37
N MET A 81 -3.63 3.72 1.67
CA MET A 81 -2.81 2.91 2.58
C MET A 81 -3.55 2.62 3.88
N ASP A 82 -3.20 1.49 4.50
CA ASP A 82 -3.73 1.14 5.81
C ASP A 82 -3.00 1.89 6.95
N ARG A 83 -3.42 1.66 8.20
CA ARG A 83 -2.84 2.28 9.40
C ARG A 83 -1.38 1.87 9.66
N GLY A 84 -0.90 0.78 9.07
CA GLY A 84 0.49 0.36 9.17
C GLY A 84 1.45 1.37 8.56
N TYR A 85 1.00 2.08 7.54
CA TYR A 85 1.79 3.12 6.84
C TYR A 85 1.73 4.51 7.49
N GLU A 86 1.01 4.69 8.60
CA GLU A 86 1.00 5.95 9.34
C GLU A 86 2.39 6.29 9.86
N SER A 87 3.02 7.32 9.28
CA SER A 87 4.34 7.81 9.63
C SER A 87 4.53 9.25 9.13
N PHE A 88 5.18 10.09 9.93
CA PHE A 88 5.57 11.43 9.48
C PHE A 88 6.42 11.39 8.22
N ASN A 89 7.36 10.45 8.16
CA ASN A 89 8.26 10.30 7.00
C ASN A 89 7.51 9.91 5.72
N ASN A 90 6.57 9.00 5.79
CA ASN A 90 5.76 8.60 4.63
C ASN A 90 4.94 9.78 4.10
N ILE A 91 4.29 10.55 4.99
CA ILE A 91 3.50 11.73 4.60
C ILE A 91 4.41 12.79 3.97
N ALA A 92 5.62 13.01 4.52
CA ALA A 92 6.58 13.96 3.97
C ALA A 92 7.03 13.56 2.55
N HIS A 93 7.40 12.29 2.31
CA HIS A 93 7.76 11.82 0.97
C HIS A 93 6.61 11.98 -0.04
N LEU A 94 5.37 11.70 0.36
CA LEU A 94 4.20 11.91 -0.49
C LEU A 94 3.98 13.41 -0.79
N GLN A 95 4.15 14.28 0.22
CA GLN A 95 4.03 15.73 0.08
C GLN A 95 5.10 16.28 -0.88
N GLU A 96 6.36 15.90 -0.73
CA GLU A 96 7.46 16.34 -1.60
C GLU A 96 7.31 15.80 -3.04
N LYS A 97 6.80 14.56 -3.18
CA LYS A 97 6.47 13.96 -4.48
C LYS A 97 5.25 14.62 -5.13
N LYS A 98 4.52 15.47 -4.40
CA LYS A 98 3.23 16.06 -4.81
C LYS A 98 2.18 15.01 -5.15
N TRP A 99 2.23 13.88 -4.46
CA TRP A 99 1.22 12.85 -4.54
C TRP A 99 0.14 13.06 -3.47
N ASN A 100 -1.09 12.77 -3.83
CA ASN A 100 -2.17 12.75 -2.86
C ASN A 100 -2.23 11.39 -2.18
N PHE A 101 -2.80 11.37 -0.98
CA PHE A 101 -2.89 10.15 -0.19
C PHE A 101 -4.17 10.08 0.63
N ILE A 102 -4.57 8.87 1.00
CA ILE A 102 -5.51 8.58 2.08
C ILE A 102 -4.89 7.46 2.92
N ILE A 103 -4.54 7.76 4.17
CA ILE A 103 -3.91 6.83 5.11
C ILE A 103 -4.85 6.66 6.31
N ARG A 104 -5.18 5.42 6.68
CA ARG A 104 -5.96 5.17 7.90
C ARG A 104 -5.15 5.57 9.14
N ALA A 105 -5.80 6.29 10.05
CA ALA A 105 -5.22 6.69 11.31
C ALA A 105 -5.25 5.56 12.35
N LYS A 106 -4.28 5.56 13.26
CA LYS A 106 -4.32 4.80 14.51
C LYS A 106 -5.20 5.55 15.51
N GLU A 107 -6.19 4.91 16.09
CA GLU A 107 -7.27 5.60 16.84
C GLU A 107 -6.83 6.25 18.16
N SER A 108 -5.86 5.66 18.84
CA SER A 108 -5.51 6.05 20.22
C SER A 108 -4.08 6.59 20.36
N TYR A 109 -3.26 6.49 19.33
CA TYR A 109 -1.84 6.86 19.37
C TYR A 109 -1.34 7.21 17.95
N GLY A 110 -0.13 7.69 17.85
CA GLY A 110 0.44 8.09 16.56
C GLY A 110 0.25 9.58 16.27
N ILE A 111 0.03 9.91 15.02
CA ILE A 111 -0.09 11.31 14.54
C ILE A 111 -1.30 12.01 15.17
N ILE A 112 -2.39 11.26 15.36
CA ILE A 112 -3.65 11.80 15.92
C ILE A 112 -3.52 12.28 17.37
N SER A 113 -2.53 11.76 18.11
CA SER A 113 -2.32 12.14 19.52
C SER A 113 -2.11 13.64 19.66
N ASN A 114 -2.78 14.24 20.62
CA ASN A 114 -2.74 15.68 20.94
C ASN A 114 -3.22 16.62 19.82
N LEU A 115 -3.83 16.13 18.75
CA LEU A 115 -4.58 16.99 17.84
C LEU A 115 -5.88 17.44 18.53
N GLN A 116 -6.20 18.74 18.42
CA GLN A 116 -7.48 19.26 18.91
C GLN A 116 -8.57 18.97 17.88
N LEU A 117 -9.07 17.73 17.90
CA LEU A 117 -10.11 17.26 17.00
C LEU A 117 -11.50 17.47 17.61
N PRO A 118 -12.54 17.71 16.78
CA PRO A 118 -13.90 17.80 17.26
C PRO A 118 -14.36 16.52 17.98
N ASN A 119 -15.14 16.68 19.04
CA ASN A 119 -15.77 15.56 19.73
C ASN A 119 -17.08 15.13 19.07
N SER A 120 -17.12 15.14 17.73
CA SER A 120 -18.26 14.72 16.91
C SER A 120 -18.01 13.37 16.29
N GLU A 121 -19.09 12.66 15.97
CA GLU A 121 -19.00 11.33 15.32
C GLU A 121 -18.32 11.41 13.97
N GLU A 122 -18.60 12.46 13.19
CA GLU A 122 -17.97 12.74 11.91
C GLU A 122 -17.37 14.14 11.92
N PHE A 123 -16.22 14.30 11.32
CA PHE A 123 -15.53 15.58 11.17
C PHE A 123 -14.56 15.58 10.01
N ASP A 124 -14.18 16.79 9.60
CA ASP A 124 -13.23 17.06 8.54
C ASP A 124 -12.47 18.34 8.90
N VAL A 125 -11.20 18.21 9.26
CA VAL A 125 -10.39 19.29 9.83
C VAL A 125 -9.04 19.37 9.13
N ASP A 126 -8.74 20.55 8.58
CA ASP A 126 -7.40 20.85 8.08
C ASP A 126 -6.42 21.01 9.23
N THR A 127 -5.28 20.39 9.09
CA THR A 127 -4.25 20.34 10.13
C THR A 127 -2.86 20.60 9.54
N THR A 128 -2.07 21.36 10.27
CA THR A 128 -0.63 21.52 9.99
C THR A 128 0.14 21.12 11.23
N LEU A 129 1.02 20.13 11.08
CA LEU A 129 1.99 19.75 12.13
C LEU A 129 3.38 20.22 11.76
N THR A 130 3.97 21.05 12.60
CA THR A 130 5.34 21.50 12.45
C THR A 130 6.27 20.60 13.25
N LEU A 131 7.11 19.87 12.54
CA LEU A 131 8.06 18.90 13.10
C LEU A 131 9.41 19.55 13.40
N THR A 132 10.04 19.17 14.50
CA THR A 132 11.37 19.65 14.87
C THR A 132 12.18 18.57 15.59
N ARG A 133 13.51 18.59 15.43
CA ARG A 133 14.44 17.77 16.23
C ARG A 133 15.12 18.56 17.35
N ARG A 134 14.88 19.87 17.40
CA ARG A 134 15.47 20.75 18.42
C ARG A 134 14.76 20.67 19.75
N GLN A 135 15.54 20.84 20.81
CA GLN A 135 15.08 20.97 22.20
C GLN A 135 15.70 22.22 22.85
N THR A 136 15.69 23.36 22.14
CA THR A 136 16.07 24.64 22.76
C THR A 136 14.95 25.11 23.70
N LYS A 137 15.23 26.06 24.57
CA LYS A 137 14.23 26.63 25.49
C LYS A 137 13.00 27.16 24.74
N GLU A 138 13.21 27.80 23.59
CA GLU A 138 12.16 28.34 22.73
C GLU A 138 11.32 27.24 22.10
N THR A 139 11.97 26.19 21.54
CA THR A 139 11.23 25.07 20.93
C THR A 139 10.48 24.23 21.97
N LEU A 140 11.03 24.05 23.17
CA LEU A 140 10.33 23.37 24.25
C LEU A 140 9.11 24.17 24.73
N ALA A 141 9.21 25.50 24.75
CA ALA A 141 8.06 26.36 25.04
C ALA A 141 6.94 26.21 23.98
N LEU A 142 7.28 26.16 22.67
CA LEU A 142 6.33 25.91 21.59
C LEU A 142 5.68 24.51 21.69
N LEU A 143 6.47 23.47 21.93
CA LEU A 143 5.98 22.11 22.10
C LEU A 143 5.03 21.96 23.28
N SER A 144 5.24 22.70 24.36
CA SER A 144 4.40 22.70 25.55
C SER A 144 3.14 23.55 25.37
N ALA A 145 3.26 24.73 24.75
CA ALA A 145 2.16 25.67 24.59
C ALA A 145 1.16 25.25 23.47
N TYR A 146 1.67 24.60 22.42
CA TYR A 146 0.88 24.23 21.23
C TYR A 146 1.12 22.77 20.81
N PRO A 147 0.81 21.78 21.67
CA PRO A 147 1.06 20.37 21.39
C PRO A 147 0.25 19.83 20.21
N GLU A 148 -0.82 20.48 19.80
CA GLU A 148 -1.61 20.15 18.61
C GLU A 148 -0.91 20.53 17.30
N ARG A 149 0.00 21.51 17.35
CA ARG A 149 0.69 22.07 16.18
C ARG A 149 2.15 21.64 16.07
N TYR A 150 2.85 21.51 17.17
CA TYR A 150 4.29 21.21 17.18
C TYR A 150 4.57 19.79 17.66
N ARG A 151 5.49 19.11 16.99
CA ARG A 151 5.96 17.75 17.36
C ARG A 151 7.47 17.67 17.38
N TRP A 152 7.97 17.13 18.46
CA TRP A 152 9.37 16.74 18.53
C TRP A 152 9.56 15.35 17.93
N ILE A 153 10.53 15.22 17.01
CA ILE A 153 10.94 13.94 16.43
C ILE A 153 12.12 13.41 17.24
N GLN A 154 11.95 12.24 17.83
CA GLN A 154 12.99 11.56 18.57
C GLN A 154 14.20 11.23 17.67
N PRO A 155 15.44 11.21 18.20
CA PRO A 155 16.66 10.99 17.39
C PRO A 155 16.65 9.69 16.59
N HIS A 156 16.05 8.62 17.14
CA HIS A 156 15.96 7.30 16.49
C HIS A 156 14.77 7.17 15.51
N THR A 157 13.86 8.13 15.48
CA THR A 157 12.74 8.12 14.53
C THR A 157 13.23 8.50 13.14
N THR A 158 12.99 7.65 12.15
CA THR A 158 13.31 7.95 10.75
C THR A 158 12.50 9.16 10.28
N PHE A 159 13.19 10.18 9.81
CA PHE A 159 12.62 11.33 9.13
C PHE A 159 13.71 11.98 8.26
N ASP A 160 13.52 11.93 6.95
CA ASP A 160 14.59 12.20 5.97
C ASP A 160 14.77 13.70 5.67
N TYR A 161 13.82 14.55 6.09
CA TYR A 161 13.79 15.98 5.76
C TYR A 161 14.34 16.89 6.88
N ILE A 162 14.68 16.35 8.05
CA ILE A 162 15.38 17.06 9.12
C ILE A 162 16.51 16.17 9.64
N ALA A 163 17.76 16.57 9.41
CA ALA A 163 18.93 15.86 9.92
C ALA A 163 19.00 15.92 11.46
N PRO A 164 19.65 14.95 12.13
CA PRO A 164 19.92 15.04 13.56
C PRO A 164 20.65 16.36 13.91
N LYS A 165 20.15 17.07 14.92
CA LYS A 165 20.64 18.39 15.38
C LYS A 165 20.39 19.57 14.42
N ASP A 166 19.71 19.36 13.28
CA ASP A 166 19.34 20.43 12.38
C ASP A 166 18.34 21.39 13.08
N PRO A 167 18.54 22.72 12.97
CA PRO A 167 17.59 23.71 13.49
C PRO A 167 16.28 23.80 12.69
N ALA A 168 16.22 23.22 11.52
CA ALA A 168 15.07 23.29 10.64
C ALA A 168 13.78 22.78 11.30
N MET A 169 12.68 23.33 10.86
CA MET A 169 11.33 22.83 11.10
C MET A 169 10.72 22.40 9.77
N TYR A 170 9.84 21.41 9.81
CA TYR A 170 9.16 20.88 8.63
C TYR A 170 7.66 20.83 8.85
N ASP A 171 6.90 21.43 7.94
CA ASP A 171 5.44 21.45 8.00
C ASP A 171 4.84 20.27 7.22
N LEU A 172 4.14 19.40 7.92
CA LEU A 172 3.21 18.43 7.32
C LEU A 172 1.82 19.03 7.27
N ARG A 173 1.23 19.02 6.07
CA ARG A 173 -0.12 19.55 5.82
C ARG A 173 -1.04 18.43 5.39
N PHE A 174 -2.12 18.25 6.14
CA PHE A 174 -3.11 17.21 5.86
C PHE A 174 -4.44 17.55 6.52
N ARG A 175 -5.49 16.89 6.07
CA ARG A 175 -6.81 16.86 6.72
C ARG A 175 -6.92 15.60 7.55
N VAL A 176 -7.62 15.69 8.66
CA VAL A 176 -8.09 14.56 9.45
C VAL A 176 -9.58 14.42 9.19
N VAL A 177 -9.97 13.32 8.56
CA VAL A 177 -11.36 13.08 8.16
C VAL A 177 -11.87 11.84 8.90
N ARG A 178 -12.97 11.99 9.65
CA ARG A 178 -13.66 10.87 10.33
C ARG A 178 -15.03 10.67 9.74
N PHE A 179 -15.36 9.43 9.41
CA PHE A 179 -16.63 9.06 8.80
C PHE A 179 -17.18 7.74 9.35
N ARG A 180 -18.49 7.63 9.31
CA ARG A 180 -19.20 6.41 9.70
C ARG A 180 -19.09 5.34 8.60
N ILE A 181 -18.74 4.09 8.97
CA ILE A 181 -18.75 2.95 8.05
C ILE A 181 -20.07 2.18 8.17
N SER A 182 -20.15 1.16 8.96
CA SER A 182 -21.36 0.37 9.18
C SER A 182 -21.46 -0.04 10.65
N GLY A 183 -22.66 -0.37 11.13
CA GLY A 183 -22.84 -0.90 12.47
C GLY A 183 -22.43 0.04 13.61
N GLY A 184 -22.42 1.38 13.39
CA GLY A 184 -21.97 2.34 14.39
C GLY A 184 -20.45 2.44 14.54
N CYS A 185 -19.67 1.82 13.64
CA CYS A 185 -18.22 1.94 13.59
C CYS A 185 -17.79 3.16 12.75
N TYR A 186 -16.65 3.74 13.12
CA TYR A 186 -16.07 4.89 12.45
C TYR A 186 -14.66 4.58 11.98
N GLU A 187 -14.24 5.22 10.89
CA GLU A 187 -12.85 5.26 10.45
C GLU A 187 -12.36 6.69 10.41
N THR A 188 -11.10 6.89 10.80
CA THR A 188 -10.40 8.16 10.70
C THR A 188 -9.24 7.99 9.73
N VAL A 189 -9.07 8.95 8.82
CA VAL A 189 -8.00 8.96 7.82
C VAL A 189 -7.31 10.30 7.77
N TYR A 190 -6.04 10.28 7.36
CA TYR A 190 -5.28 11.45 6.95
C TYR A 190 -5.30 11.57 5.43
N THR A 191 -5.49 12.77 4.91
CA THR A 191 -5.44 13.04 3.47
C THR A 191 -4.96 14.45 3.18
N ASN A 192 -4.38 14.69 2.01
CA ASN A 192 -4.07 16.02 1.49
C ASN A 192 -4.95 16.40 0.28
N LEU A 193 -6.01 15.63 0.04
CA LEU A 193 -7.03 15.98 -0.96
C LEU A 193 -7.86 17.19 -0.47
N ASP A 194 -8.20 18.09 -1.36
CA ASP A 194 -9.02 19.26 -1.01
C ASP A 194 -10.48 18.89 -0.65
N SER A 195 -11.11 19.64 0.24
CA SER A 195 -12.45 19.31 0.76
C SER A 195 -13.58 19.61 -0.23
N GLU A 196 -13.37 20.56 -1.14
CA GLU A 196 -14.39 20.94 -2.12
C GLU A 196 -14.57 19.84 -3.17
N THR A 197 -13.46 19.35 -3.72
CA THR A 197 -13.46 18.24 -4.71
C THR A 197 -13.71 16.89 -4.07
N PHE A 198 -13.21 16.69 -2.83
CA PHE A 198 -13.25 15.41 -2.10
C PHE A 198 -13.89 15.58 -0.72
N PRO A 199 -15.21 15.79 -0.64
CA PRO A 199 -15.95 15.82 0.63
C PRO A 199 -15.90 14.44 1.33
N ILE A 200 -16.29 14.37 2.60
CA ILE A 200 -16.24 13.17 3.46
C ILE A 200 -16.76 11.91 2.75
N GLY A 201 -17.92 12.01 2.11
CA GLY A 201 -18.53 10.87 1.39
C GLY A 201 -17.63 10.31 0.30
N LYS A 202 -16.95 11.19 -0.46
CA LYS A 202 -16.04 10.80 -1.52
C LYS A 202 -14.74 10.20 -0.98
N ILE A 203 -14.22 10.72 0.14
CA ILE A 203 -13.07 10.11 0.84
C ILE A 203 -13.41 8.70 1.29
N LYS A 204 -14.59 8.47 1.89
CA LYS A 204 -15.10 7.15 2.28
C LYS A 204 -15.19 6.18 1.10
N GLU A 205 -15.76 6.63 -0.03
CA GLU A 205 -15.85 5.82 -1.25
C GLU A 205 -14.48 5.42 -1.79
N LEU A 206 -13.55 6.38 -1.90
CA LEU A 206 -12.20 6.12 -2.38
C LEU A 206 -11.47 5.15 -1.45
N TYR A 207 -11.53 5.37 -0.13
CA TYR A 207 -10.81 4.54 0.82
C TYR A 207 -11.30 3.09 0.80
N ARG A 208 -12.59 2.85 0.58
CA ARG A 208 -13.15 1.50 0.42
C ARG A 208 -12.49 0.72 -0.73
N LEU A 209 -12.05 1.40 -1.79
CA LEU A 209 -11.39 0.74 -2.92
C LEU A 209 -10.03 0.13 -2.55
N ARG A 210 -9.41 0.55 -1.43
CA ARG A 210 -8.14 0.00 -0.94
C ARG A 210 -8.16 -1.53 -0.86
N TRP A 211 -9.29 -2.13 -0.48
CA TRP A 211 -9.44 -3.60 -0.41
C TRP A 211 -9.16 -4.32 -1.73
N GLY A 212 -9.11 -3.60 -2.83
CA GLY A 212 -8.77 -4.15 -4.14
C GLY A 212 -7.38 -4.79 -4.19
N ILE A 213 -6.39 -4.25 -3.44
CA ILE A 213 -5.05 -4.86 -3.38
C ILE A 213 -5.05 -6.18 -2.60
N GLU A 214 -5.81 -6.29 -1.51
CA GLU A 214 -5.93 -7.53 -0.75
C GLU A 214 -6.57 -8.65 -1.60
N THR A 215 -7.59 -8.28 -2.38
CA THR A 215 -8.19 -9.19 -3.37
C THR A 215 -7.16 -9.62 -4.41
N SER A 216 -6.35 -8.68 -4.93
CA SER A 216 -5.31 -8.99 -5.91
C SER A 216 -4.23 -9.92 -5.34
N PHE A 217 -3.83 -9.76 -4.09
CA PHE A 217 -2.90 -10.69 -3.42
C PHE A 217 -3.48 -12.10 -3.28
N ARG A 218 -4.77 -12.22 -3.00
CA ARG A 218 -5.46 -13.52 -2.95
C ARG A 218 -5.45 -14.20 -4.32
N GLU A 219 -5.76 -13.47 -5.37
CA GLU A 219 -5.70 -13.97 -6.75
C GLU A 219 -4.26 -14.36 -7.15
N LEU A 220 -3.28 -13.52 -6.81
CA LEU A 220 -1.87 -13.77 -7.09
C LEU A 220 -1.36 -15.02 -6.37
N LYS A 221 -1.72 -15.18 -5.09
CA LYS A 221 -1.30 -16.34 -4.29
C LYS A 221 -1.95 -17.65 -4.75
N TYR A 222 -3.24 -17.65 -4.96
CA TYR A 222 -3.99 -18.91 -5.15
C TYR A 222 -4.30 -19.20 -6.63
N THR A 223 -4.71 -18.22 -7.40
CA THR A 223 -5.09 -18.46 -8.82
C THR A 223 -3.85 -18.48 -9.72
N ILE A 224 -2.93 -17.55 -9.53
CA ILE A 224 -1.66 -17.53 -10.27
C ILE A 224 -0.70 -18.58 -9.72
N GLY A 225 -0.74 -18.86 -8.41
CA GLY A 225 0.08 -19.85 -7.73
C GLY A 225 1.34 -19.29 -7.11
N LEU A 226 1.32 -18.02 -6.65
CA LEU A 226 2.48 -17.44 -5.94
C LEU A 226 2.79 -18.14 -4.61
N SER A 227 1.83 -18.85 -4.02
CA SER A 227 2.05 -19.72 -2.85
C SER A 227 2.82 -21.02 -3.16
N CYS A 228 3.01 -21.36 -4.45
CA CYS A 228 3.68 -22.57 -4.92
C CYS A 228 4.97 -22.22 -5.67
N LEU A 229 5.95 -21.65 -4.96
CA LEU A 229 7.27 -21.37 -5.49
C LEU A 229 8.16 -22.62 -5.43
N HIS A 230 9.06 -22.78 -6.39
CA HIS A 230 9.94 -23.96 -6.52
C HIS A 230 11.41 -23.61 -6.35
N GLY A 231 11.81 -22.41 -6.75
CA GLY A 231 13.17 -21.92 -6.62
C GLY A 231 13.59 -21.85 -5.14
N LYS A 232 14.86 -22.22 -4.85
CA LYS A 232 15.44 -22.08 -3.51
C LYS A 232 16.36 -20.88 -3.43
N LYS A 233 17.18 -20.65 -4.48
CA LYS A 233 18.06 -19.48 -4.54
C LYS A 233 17.25 -18.21 -4.74
N THR A 234 17.67 -17.13 -4.10
CA THR A 234 16.99 -15.84 -4.12
C THR A 234 16.67 -15.34 -5.53
N ASP A 235 17.63 -15.44 -6.47
CA ASP A 235 17.42 -14.97 -7.85
C ASP A 235 16.33 -15.75 -8.58
N PHE A 236 16.28 -17.07 -8.40
CA PHE A 236 15.22 -17.90 -8.99
C PHE A 236 13.85 -17.61 -8.34
N LEU A 237 13.82 -17.38 -7.03
CA LEU A 237 12.60 -16.97 -6.34
C LEU A 237 12.08 -15.63 -6.88
N LEU A 238 12.96 -14.65 -7.06
CA LEU A 238 12.61 -13.35 -7.64
C LEU A 238 12.08 -13.53 -9.07
N GLN A 239 12.74 -14.31 -9.91
CA GLN A 239 12.28 -14.61 -11.28
C GLN A 239 10.87 -15.22 -11.27
N GLU A 240 10.62 -16.21 -10.39
CA GLU A 240 9.29 -16.81 -10.28
C GLU A 240 8.22 -15.83 -9.82
N VAL A 241 8.53 -14.95 -8.87
CA VAL A 241 7.61 -13.92 -8.38
C VAL A 241 7.28 -12.93 -9.50
N PHE A 242 8.31 -12.39 -10.17
CA PHE A 242 8.10 -11.43 -11.26
C PHE A 242 7.38 -12.04 -12.45
N ALA A 243 7.67 -13.30 -12.82
CA ALA A 243 6.94 -13.98 -13.88
C ALA A 243 5.42 -14.09 -13.56
N ARG A 244 5.07 -14.32 -12.29
CA ARG A 244 3.67 -14.37 -11.85
C ARG A 244 3.00 -13.00 -11.84
N LEU A 245 3.71 -11.95 -11.45
CA LEU A 245 3.24 -10.57 -11.51
C LEU A 245 3.00 -10.13 -12.96
N ILE A 246 3.92 -10.48 -13.86
CA ILE A 246 3.76 -10.22 -15.31
C ILE A 246 2.52 -10.94 -15.86
N LEU A 247 2.33 -12.21 -15.50
CA LEU A 247 1.15 -12.96 -15.92
C LEU A 247 -0.14 -12.34 -15.37
N TYR A 248 -0.12 -11.86 -14.11
CA TYR A 248 -1.26 -11.15 -13.51
C TYR A 248 -1.59 -9.90 -14.33
N ASN A 249 -0.61 -9.04 -14.55
CA ASN A 249 -0.78 -7.80 -15.30
C ASN A 249 -1.24 -8.06 -16.76
N TYR A 250 -0.69 -9.09 -17.39
CA TYR A 250 -1.09 -9.50 -18.73
C TYR A 250 -2.56 -9.95 -18.77
N ALA A 251 -2.98 -10.78 -17.80
CA ALA A 251 -4.38 -11.21 -17.71
C ALA A 251 -5.34 -10.03 -17.45
N SER A 252 -4.94 -9.07 -16.60
CA SER A 252 -5.70 -7.84 -16.33
C SER A 252 -5.83 -6.98 -17.59
N LEU A 253 -4.74 -6.81 -18.33
CA LEU A 253 -4.75 -6.05 -19.57
C LEU A 253 -5.70 -6.66 -20.61
N ILE A 254 -5.67 -7.99 -20.78
CA ILE A 254 -6.56 -8.71 -21.69
C ILE A 254 -8.01 -8.60 -21.22
N ALA A 255 -8.28 -8.86 -19.94
CA ALA A 255 -9.64 -8.80 -19.37
C ALA A 255 -10.30 -7.43 -19.61
N ARG A 256 -9.56 -6.33 -19.49
CA ARG A 256 -10.05 -4.96 -19.75
C ARG A 256 -10.42 -4.68 -21.20
N LYS A 257 -9.93 -5.46 -22.16
CA LYS A 257 -10.27 -5.31 -23.58
C LYS A 257 -11.56 -6.02 -23.97
N ILE A 258 -12.12 -6.82 -23.09
CA ILE A 258 -13.35 -7.56 -23.35
C ILE A 258 -14.55 -6.67 -23.00
N PRO A 259 -15.48 -6.42 -23.93
CA PRO A 259 -16.73 -5.74 -23.62
C PRO A 259 -17.56 -6.54 -22.63
N VAL A 260 -18.01 -5.92 -21.55
CA VAL A 260 -18.80 -6.58 -20.50
C VAL A 260 -20.06 -5.76 -20.22
N PRO A 261 -21.25 -6.39 -20.07
CA PRO A 261 -22.46 -5.71 -19.60
C PRO A 261 -22.26 -5.08 -18.22
N GLN A 262 -23.00 -3.99 -17.91
CA GLN A 262 -22.83 -3.19 -16.68
C GLN A 262 -22.92 -3.99 -15.38
N GLU A 263 -23.72 -5.05 -15.35
CA GLU A 263 -23.95 -5.89 -14.15
C GLU A 263 -23.01 -7.09 -14.05
N LYS A 264 -22.06 -7.20 -14.97
CA LYS A 264 -21.14 -8.35 -15.03
C LYS A 264 -19.69 -7.90 -15.07
N GLN A 265 -18.81 -8.81 -14.70
CA GLN A 265 -17.36 -8.65 -14.82
C GLN A 265 -16.74 -9.92 -15.39
N ILE A 266 -15.54 -9.81 -15.95
CA ILE A 266 -14.78 -10.98 -16.40
C ILE A 266 -14.42 -11.83 -15.17
N ASN A 267 -14.64 -13.13 -15.27
CA ASN A 267 -14.10 -14.07 -14.30
C ASN A 267 -12.58 -14.09 -14.42
N PHE A 268 -11.90 -13.42 -13.46
CA PHE A 268 -10.46 -13.19 -13.53
C PHE A 268 -9.66 -14.51 -13.44
N SER A 269 -10.16 -15.51 -12.70
CA SER A 269 -9.52 -16.83 -12.64
C SER A 269 -9.52 -17.51 -14.01
N VAL A 270 -10.61 -17.37 -14.77
CA VAL A 270 -10.67 -17.86 -16.16
C VAL A 270 -9.74 -17.06 -17.05
N ALA A 271 -9.67 -15.74 -16.89
CA ALA A 271 -8.73 -14.90 -17.64
C ALA A 271 -7.28 -15.35 -17.46
N ILE A 272 -6.86 -15.61 -16.23
CA ILE A 272 -5.52 -16.13 -15.94
C ILE A 272 -5.28 -17.48 -16.61
N LEU A 273 -6.25 -18.41 -16.52
CA LEU A 273 -6.13 -19.73 -17.12
C LEU A 273 -5.99 -19.63 -18.65
N VAL A 274 -6.83 -18.84 -19.28
CA VAL A 274 -6.82 -18.60 -20.73
C VAL A 274 -5.49 -17.99 -21.16
N CYS A 275 -5.00 -16.98 -20.45
CA CYS A 275 -3.70 -16.37 -20.71
C CYS A 275 -2.54 -17.39 -20.56
N LYS A 276 -2.58 -18.27 -19.54
CA LYS A 276 -1.61 -19.37 -19.40
C LYS A 276 -1.66 -20.33 -20.60
N GLN A 277 -2.84 -20.68 -21.10
CA GLN A 277 -2.97 -21.58 -22.26
C GLN A 277 -2.47 -20.92 -23.55
N PHE A 278 -2.74 -19.62 -23.70
CA PHE A 278 -2.24 -18.85 -24.85
C PHE A 278 -0.71 -18.78 -24.85
N LEU A 279 -0.09 -18.44 -23.73
CA LEU A 279 1.37 -18.39 -23.60
C LEU A 279 2.05 -19.74 -23.83
N LYS A 280 1.32 -20.85 -23.60
CA LYS A 280 1.76 -22.21 -23.93
C LYS A 280 1.48 -22.62 -25.38
N GLY A 281 0.96 -21.74 -26.22
CA GLY A 281 0.60 -22.03 -27.61
C GLY A 281 -0.58 -22.98 -27.80
N LYS A 282 -1.39 -23.21 -26.74
CA LYS A 282 -2.53 -24.15 -26.78
C LYS A 282 -3.81 -23.55 -27.34
N ILE A 283 -3.94 -22.22 -27.35
CA ILE A 283 -5.08 -21.48 -27.91
C ILE A 283 -4.60 -20.31 -28.76
N ARG A 284 -5.42 -19.91 -29.74
CA ARG A 284 -5.14 -18.78 -30.64
C ARG A 284 -5.70 -17.46 -30.04
N PRO A 285 -5.19 -16.28 -30.44
CA PRO A 285 -5.67 -14.98 -29.94
C PRO A 285 -7.19 -14.80 -30.03
N ALA A 286 -7.80 -15.16 -31.15
CA ALA A 286 -9.25 -15.06 -31.35
C ALA A 286 -10.06 -15.84 -30.30
N GLN A 287 -9.56 -17.00 -29.88
CA GLN A 287 -10.23 -17.85 -28.88
C GLN A 287 -10.21 -17.21 -27.46
N ILE A 288 -9.26 -16.34 -27.17
CA ILE A 288 -9.20 -15.64 -25.87
C ILE A 288 -10.49 -14.85 -25.66
N PHE A 289 -10.84 -14.00 -26.64
CA PHE A 289 -12.04 -13.17 -26.58
C PHE A 289 -13.31 -14.01 -26.51
N GLU A 290 -13.41 -15.04 -27.31
CA GLU A 290 -14.58 -15.95 -27.35
C GLU A 290 -14.80 -16.64 -25.98
N ILE A 291 -13.72 -17.17 -25.37
CA ILE A 291 -13.81 -17.87 -24.08
C ILE A 291 -14.18 -16.88 -22.98
N LEU A 292 -13.48 -15.73 -22.90
CA LEU A 292 -13.70 -14.77 -21.82
C LEU A 292 -15.09 -14.13 -21.87
N SER A 293 -15.62 -13.86 -23.06
CA SER A 293 -16.98 -13.32 -23.22
C SER A 293 -18.07 -14.29 -22.75
N LYS A 294 -17.79 -15.59 -22.74
CA LYS A 294 -18.70 -16.63 -22.22
C LYS A 294 -18.61 -16.85 -20.72
N HIS A 295 -17.49 -16.42 -20.08
CA HIS A 295 -17.23 -16.68 -18.67
C HIS A 295 -17.25 -15.37 -17.87
N LEU A 296 -18.44 -14.80 -17.74
CA LEU A 296 -18.69 -13.62 -16.93
C LEU A 296 -19.23 -14.01 -15.55
N SER A 297 -18.87 -13.23 -14.53
CA SER A 297 -19.43 -13.34 -13.18
C SER A 297 -20.26 -12.08 -12.85
N PRO A 298 -21.24 -12.14 -11.94
CA PRO A 298 -21.89 -10.95 -11.39
C PRO A 298 -20.86 -10.03 -10.72
N ILE A 299 -21.16 -8.73 -10.65
CA ILE A 299 -20.35 -7.74 -9.92
C ILE A 299 -20.59 -7.88 -8.41
#